data_3d51bbbc4db856a692822e564aae208b
#
_entry.id   3d51bbbc4db856a692822e564aae208b
#
_cell.length_a   1.000
_cell.length_b   1.000
_cell.length_c   1.000
_cell.angle_alpha   90.00
_cell.angle_beta   90.00
_cell.angle_gamma   90.00
#
_symmetry.space_group_name_H-M   'P 1'
#
loop_
_entity.id
_entity.type
_entity.pdbx_description
1 polymer ?
#
loop_
_entity_poly.entity_id
_entity_poly.type
_entity_poly.pdbx_seq_one_letter_code
_entity_poly.pdbx_strand_id
1 'polypeptide(L)'
;NITEALEGSLRRLKTDYIDLYQLHWPERKTNFFGKLGYEHDDSSEWTRFEDILGNLKKFIDQGKVKYVGVSNETPWGLSKYLELSKEKGLPRMLSVQNPYNLLNRTYEIGLAEISIREQAGLLAYSPLACGYLSGKYRNNQLPKDSRMERDGDFWSRYNNQNAEKAVELYYEISKKHGLDLAQMSLKF
;
A
#
# COMPACT_ATOMS: atom_id res chain seq x y z
N ASN A 1 3.68 15.94 13.09
CA ASN A 1 5.13 15.98 12.97
C ASN A 1 5.68 14.54 12.91
N ILE A 2 6.59 14.27 11.94
CA ILE A 2 7.15 12.92 11.71
C ILE A 2 7.94 12.40 12.91
N THR A 3 8.62 13.28 13.65
CA THR A 3 9.38 12.91 14.85
C THR A 3 8.46 12.43 15.97
N GLU A 4 7.40 13.14 16.25
CA GLU A 4 6.40 12.73 17.26
C GLU A 4 5.74 11.39 16.90
N ALA A 5 5.47 11.18 15.60
CA ALA A 5 4.90 9.93 15.10
C ALA A 5 5.85 8.74 15.32
N LEU A 6 7.16 8.93 15.05
CA LEU A 6 8.18 7.92 15.31
C LEU A 6 8.30 7.62 16.82
N GLU A 7 8.45 8.64 17.65
CA GLU A 7 8.56 8.48 19.11
C GLU A 7 7.30 7.80 19.70
N GLY A 8 6.13 8.17 19.18
CA GLY A 8 4.88 7.51 19.53
C GLY A 8 4.85 6.03 19.15
N SER A 9 5.40 5.67 17.99
CA SER A 9 5.50 4.28 17.54
C SER A 9 6.46 3.46 18.41
N LEU A 10 7.64 3.99 18.70
CA LEU A 10 8.62 3.34 19.58
C LEU A 10 8.03 3.05 20.97
N ARG A 11 7.35 4.04 21.57
CA ARG A 11 6.67 3.84 22.86
C ARG A 11 5.60 2.76 22.83
N ARG A 12 4.74 2.75 21.80
CA ARG A 12 3.67 1.73 21.67
C ARG A 12 4.21 0.35 21.40
N LEU A 13 5.27 0.24 20.59
CA LEU A 13 5.94 -1.01 20.29
C LEU A 13 6.85 -1.49 21.43
N LYS A 14 7.14 -0.63 22.41
CA LYS A 14 8.06 -0.91 23.54
C LYS A 14 9.45 -1.35 23.04
N THR A 15 9.99 -0.62 22.10
CA THR A 15 11.31 -0.83 21.48
C THR A 15 12.02 0.49 21.30
N ASP A 16 13.33 0.46 21.14
CA ASP A 16 14.18 1.60 20.88
C ASP A 16 14.50 1.79 19.39
N TYR A 17 14.15 0.83 18.55
CA TYR A 17 14.32 0.92 17.10
C TYR A 17 13.17 0.27 16.32
N ILE A 18 13.06 0.65 15.03
CA ILE A 18 12.12 0.09 14.05
C ILE A 18 12.92 -0.39 12.84
N ASP A 19 12.70 -1.64 12.41
CA ASP A 19 13.39 -2.19 11.24
C ASP A 19 12.96 -1.48 9.95
N LEU A 20 11.66 -1.29 9.74
CA LEU A 20 11.11 -0.58 8.57
C LEU A 20 10.10 0.47 9.00
N TYR A 21 10.41 1.73 8.78
CA TYR A 21 9.51 2.86 9.00
C TYR A 21 8.94 3.35 7.67
N GLN A 22 7.61 3.36 7.55
CA GLN A 22 6.94 3.70 6.30
C GLN A 22 6.14 5.00 6.42
N LEU A 23 6.23 5.84 5.39
CA LEU A 23 5.34 6.98 5.21
C LEU A 23 3.99 6.47 4.70
N HIS A 24 2.89 6.84 5.37
CA HIS A 24 1.59 6.20 5.17
C HIS A 24 0.92 6.57 3.84
N TRP A 25 1.03 7.83 3.42
CA TRP A 25 0.58 8.33 2.12
C TRP A 25 1.32 9.60 1.72
N PRO A 26 1.27 9.99 0.42
CA PRO A 26 1.81 11.26 -0.04
C PRO A 26 1.12 12.45 0.64
N GLU A 27 1.90 13.43 1.10
CA GLU A 27 1.37 14.69 1.62
C GLU A 27 0.81 15.56 0.48
N ARG A 28 1.45 15.52 -0.69
CA ARG A 28 1.00 16.27 -1.87
C ARG A 28 -0.34 15.75 -2.41
N LYS A 29 -1.10 16.63 -3.06
CA LYS A 29 -2.36 16.26 -3.74
C LYS A 29 -2.05 15.33 -4.93
N THR A 30 -2.42 14.08 -4.79
CA THR A 30 -2.25 13.07 -5.84
C THR A 30 -3.29 11.94 -5.66
N ASN A 31 -3.29 10.97 -6.57
CA ASN A 31 -4.21 9.84 -6.50
C ASN A 31 -3.68 8.76 -5.57
N PHE A 32 -4.38 8.53 -4.48
CA PHE A 32 -4.15 7.41 -3.56
C PHE A 32 -5.50 6.90 -3.00
N PHE A 33 -5.50 5.77 -2.32
CA PHE A 33 -6.69 5.09 -1.80
C PHE A 33 -7.79 4.82 -2.84
N GLY A 34 -7.39 4.58 -4.11
CA GLY A 34 -8.31 4.22 -5.19
C GLY A 34 -8.95 5.39 -5.92
N LYS A 35 -8.53 6.63 -5.65
CA LYS A 35 -8.93 7.78 -6.44
C LYS A 35 -8.36 7.62 -7.86
N LEU A 36 -9.23 7.74 -8.86
CA LEU A 36 -8.87 7.75 -10.28
C LEU A 36 -9.00 9.17 -10.83
N GLY A 37 -8.29 9.44 -11.95
CA GLY A 37 -8.31 10.75 -12.58
C GLY A 37 -7.45 11.76 -11.83
N TYR A 38 -6.22 11.99 -12.33
CA TYR A 38 -5.30 12.96 -11.73
C TYR A 38 -5.71 14.38 -12.11
N GLU A 39 -5.86 15.24 -11.11
CA GLU A 39 -6.05 16.68 -11.27
C GLU A 39 -4.87 17.39 -10.64
N HIS A 40 -4.17 18.17 -11.46
CA HIS A 40 -3.01 18.92 -11.00
C HIS A 40 -3.44 20.12 -10.14
N ASP A 41 -2.66 20.41 -9.10
CA ASP A 41 -2.90 21.53 -8.20
C ASP A 41 -1.56 22.11 -7.74
N ASP A 42 -1.17 23.20 -8.37
CA ASP A 42 0.05 23.94 -8.04
C ASP A 42 -0.06 24.78 -6.76
N SER A 43 -1.27 24.96 -6.23
CA SER A 43 -1.51 25.81 -5.05
C SER A 43 -1.26 25.06 -3.73
N SER A 44 -1.15 23.74 -3.76
CA SER A 44 -0.96 22.94 -2.55
C SER A 44 0.50 23.00 -2.09
N GLU A 45 0.73 23.54 -0.89
CA GLU A 45 2.00 23.39 -0.20
C GLU A 45 2.17 21.97 0.32
N TRP A 46 3.36 21.41 0.17
CA TRP A 46 3.71 20.09 0.71
C TRP A 46 5.20 20.03 1.03
N THR A 47 5.58 19.15 1.95
CA THR A 47 6.98 18.98 2.34
C THR A 47 7.80 18.39 1.20
N ARG A 48 8.89 19.03 0.82
CA ARG A 48 9.76 18.57 -0.27
C ARG A 48 10.33 17.19 0.04
N PHE A 49 10.46 16.35 -0.98
CA PHE A 49 11.04 15.01 -0.83
C PHE A 49 12.41 15.01 -0.14
N GLU A 50 13.24 16.00 -0.44
CA GLU A 50 14.57 16.14 0.17
C GLU A 50 14.49 16.37 1.67
N ASP A 51 13.56 17.23 2.12
CA ASP A 51 13.36 17.52 3.55
C ASP A 51 12.82 16.29 4.29
N ILE A 52 11.92 15.54 3.65
CA ILE A 52 11.43 14.27 4.17
C ILE A 52 12.57 13.27 4.35
N LEU A 53 13.37 13.05 3.29
CA LEU A 53 14.53 12.16 3.33
C LEU A 53 15.59 12.60 4.35
N GLY A 54 15.83 13.91 4.46
CA GLY A 54 16.73 14.47 5.47
C GLY A 54 16.29 14.20 6.91
N ASN A 55 14.98 14.25 7.18
CA ASN A 55 14.44 13.88 8.48
C ASN A 55 14.54 12.36 8.74
N LEU A 56 14.25 11.56 7.75
CA LEU A 56 14.40 10.09 7.85
C LEU A 56 15.87 9.69 8.07
N LYS A 57 16.82 10.41 7.43
CA LYS A 57 18.26 10.22 7.67
C LYS A 57 18.64 10.43 9.12
N LYS A 58 18.12 11.48 9.75
CA LYS A 58 18.37 11.72 11.18
C LYS A 58 17.95 10.57 12.07
N PHE A 59 16.81 9.92 11.75
CA PHE A 59 16.33 8.77 12.52
C PHE A 59 17.22 7.54 12.33
N ILE A 60 17.74 7.35 11.11
CA ILE A 60 18.69 6.26 10.81
C ILE A 60 20.02 6.52 11.52
N ASP A 61 20.54 7.75 11.45
CA ASP A 61 21.81 8.14 12.10
C ASP A 61 21.72 8.02 13.65
N GLN A 62 20.53 8.18 14.23
CA GLN A 62 20.23 7.95 15.65
C GLN A 62 20.03 6.46 16.00
N GLY A 63 20.07 5.56 15.05
CA GLY A 63 19.80 4.14 15.26
C GLY A 63 18.34 3.77 15.57
N LYS A 64 17.40 4.74 15.47
CA LYS A 64 15.98 4.53 15.74
C LYS A 64 15.22 3.86 14.59
N VAL A 65 15.74 3.93 13.37
CA VAL A 65 15.17 3.33 12.17
C VAL A 65 16.29 2.67 11.37
N LYS A 66 16.07 1.45 10.87
CA LYS A 66 17.05 0.78 10.00
C LYS A 66 16.78 1.08 8.53
N TYR A 67 15.54 0.91 8.10
CA TYR A 67 15.12 1.06 6.71
C TYR A 67 13.86 1.92 6.62
N VAL A 68 13.68 2.56 5.47
CA VAL A 68 12.52 3.41 5.19
C VAL A 68 11.78 2.93 3.95
N GLY A 69 10.49 3.18 3.92
CA GLY A 69 9.61 2.87 2.80
C GLY A 69 8.48 3.86 2.67
N VAL A 70 7.71 3.72 1.60
CA VAL A 70 6.53 4.54 1.34
C VAL A 70 5.28 3.67 1.22
N SER A 71 4.12 4.27 1.37
CA SER A 71 2.84 3.61 1.14
C SER A 71 1.91 4.52 0.34
N ASN A 72 1.02 3.93 -0.45
CA ASN A 72 0.09 4.65 -1.32
C ASN A 72 0.79 5.65 -2.27
N GLU A 73 2.04 5.38 -2.58
CA GLU A 73 2.85 6.26 -3.41
C GLU A 73 2.58 6.00 -4.91
N THR A 74 2.83 7.01 -5.72
CA THR A 74 2.70 6.96 -7.17
C THR A 74 4.05 6.60 -7.82
N PRO A 75 4.06 6.16 -9.11
CA PRO A 75 5.29 5.94 -9.85
C PRO A 75 6.23 7.14 -9.82
N TRP A 76 5.69 8.34 -10.04
CA TRP A 76 6.46 9.57 -10.02
C TRP A 76 7.11 9.85 -8.67
N GLY A 77 6.34 9.72 -7.58
CA GLY A 77 6.88 9.99 -6.25
C GLY A 77 7.93 8.98 -5.81
N LEU A 78 7.72 7.69 -6.08
CA LEU A 78 8.73 6.67 -5.80
C LEU A 78 10.02 6.95 -6.58
N SER A 79 9.93 7.28 -7.89
CA SER A 79 11.10 7.64 -8.71
C SER A 79 11.86 8.84 -8.12
N LYS A 80 11.14 9.89 -7.67
CA LYS A 80 11.78 11.07 -7.07
C LYS A 80 12.52 10.76 -5.77
N TYR A 81 11.96 9.92 -4.91
CA TYR A 81 12.67 9.45 -3.70
C TYR A 81 13.95 8.68 -4.05
N LEU A 82 13.88 7.78 -5.03
CA LEU A 82 15.02 6.97 -5.45
C LEU A 82 16.11 7.81 -6.12
N GLU A 83 15.73 8.76 -6.98
CA GLU A 83 16.63 9.72 -7.63
C GLU A 83 17.40 10.54 -6.59
N LEU A 84 16.70 11.21 -5.67
CA LEU A 84 17.32 12.02 -4.62
C LEU A 84 18.21 11.20 -3.67
N SER A 85 17.81 9.97 -3.37
CA SER A 85 18.66 9.06 -2.60
C SER A 85 20.01 8.83 -3.28
N LYS A 86 20.00 8.55 -4.58
CA LYS A 86 21.20 8.29 -5.38
C LYS A 86 22.06 9.55 -5.53
N GLU A 87 21.43 10.68 -5.85
CA GLU A 87 22.17 11.93 -6.13
C GLU A 87 22.76 12.58 -4.90
N LYS A 88 22.08 12.51 -3.74
CA LYS A 88 22.44 13.24 -2.52
C LYS A 88 22.89 12.35 -1.36
N GLY A 89 23.01 11.04 -1.58
CA GLY A 89 23.39 10.11 -0.52
C GLY A 89 22.37 10.06 0.64
N LEU A 90 21.09 10.26 0.32
CA LEU A 90 20.01 10.22 1.29
C LEU A 90 19.44 8.79 1.43
N PRO A 91 18.66 8.47 2.47
CA PRO A 91 18.09 7.15 2.66
C PRO A 91 17.27 6.69 1.46
N ARG A 92 17.47 5.45 1.06
CA ARG A 92 16.76 4.84 -0.07
C ARG A 92 15.46 4.19 0.40
N MET A 93 14.37 4.45 -0.31
CA MET A 93 13.11 3.74 -0.08
C MET A 93 13.27 2.27 -0.45
N LEU A 94 13.19 1.39 0.57
CA LEU A 94 13.36 -0.06 0.42
C LEU A 94 12.10 -0.74 -0.11
N SER A 95 10.93 -0.20 0.22
CA SER A 95 9.65 -0.80 -0.10
C SER A 95 8.59 0.24 -0.47
N VAL A 96 7.59 -0.22 -1.20
CA VAL A 96 6.34 0.50 -1.44
C VAL A 96 5.17 -0.39 -0.99
N GLN A 97 4.31 0.14 -0.12
CA GLN A 97 3.13 -0.58 0.36
C GLN A 97 1.89 -0.02 -0.34
N ASN A 98 1.37 -0.75 -1.32
CA ASN A 98 0.22 -0.35 -2.13
C ASN A 98 -0.82 -1.48 -2.25
N PRO A 99 -2.08 -1.16 -2.63
CA PRO A 99 -3.08 -2.20 -2.83
C PRO A 99 -2.70 -3.08 -4.03
N TYR A 100 -2.73 -4.39 -3.82
CA TYR A 100 -2.51 -5.34 -4.90
C TYR A 100 -3.23 -6.66 -4.60
N ASN A 101 -4.09 -7.08 -5.50
CA ASN A 101 -4.83 -8.33 -5.42
C ASN A 101 -5.50 -8.63 -6.78
N LEU A 102 -6.10 -9.80 -6.94
CA LEU A 102 -6.77 -10.24 -8.16
C LEU A 102 -7.87 -9.27 -8.68
N LEU A 103 -8.49 -8.46 -7.80
CA LEU A 103 -9.51 -7.47 -8.17
C LEU A 103 -8.95 -6.04 -8.32
N ASN A 104 -7.70 -5.80 -7.93
CA ASN A 104 -7.06 -4.50 -8.04
C ASN A 104 -5.60 -4.66 -8.46
N ARG A 105 -5.37 -4.51 -9.76
CA ARG A 105 -4.06 -4.66 -10.38
C ARG A 105 -3.44 -3.32 -10.82
N THR A 106 -3.92 -2.20 -10.25
CA THR A 106 -3.43 -0.85 -10.62
C THR A 106 -1.94 -0.67 -10.34
N TYR A 107 -1.38 -1.41 -9.39
CA TYR A 107 0.06 -1.44 -9.13
C TYR A 107 0.89 -1.81 -10.35
N GLU A 108 0.39 -2.70 -11.21
CA GLU A 108 1.08 -3.14 -12.42
C GLU A 108 1.23 -2.02 -13.46
N ILE A 109 0.42 -0.95 -13.34
CA ILE A 109 0.48 0.21 -14.24
C ILE A 109 1.57 1.18 -13.73
N GLY A 110 2.81 0.89 -14.02
CA GLY A 110 3.97 1.73 -13.74
C GLY A 110 4.75 1.39 -12.46
N LEU A 111 4.12 1.14 -11.30
CA LEU A 111 4.85 0.84 -10.07
C LEU A 111 5.58 -0.50 -10.12
N ALA A 112 5.02 -1.53 -10.74
CA ALA A 112 5.65 -2.83 -10.84
C ALA A 112 6.99 -2.76 -11.58
N GLU A 113 7.06 -2.03 -12.70
CA GLU A 113 8.32 -1.87 -13.43
C GLU A 113 9.39 -1.18 -12.58
N ILE A 114 9.05 -0.06 -11.93
CA ILE A 114 9.98 0.67 -11.06
C ILE A 114 10.45 -0.23 -9.91
N SER A 115 9.53 -0.92 -9.26
CA SER A 115 9.86 -1.80 -8.13
C SER A 115 10.82 -2.91 -8.52
N ILE A 116 10.64 -3.52 -9.68
CA ILE A 116 11.51 -4.58 -10.18
C ILE A 116 12.88 -4.02 -10.59
N ARG A 117 12.91 -2.96 -11.39
CA ARG A 117 14.16 -2.36 -11.88
C ARG A 117 14.99 -1.72 -10.77
N GLU A 118 14.32 -1.04 -9.87
CA GLU A 118 14.97 -0.35 -8.75
C GLU A 118 15.03 -1.20 -7.47
N GLN A 119 14.54 -2.43 -7.48
CA GLN A 119 14.55 -3.30 -6.31
C GLN A 119 13.91 -2.66 -5.05
N ALA A 120 12.81 -1.93 -5.25
CA ALA A 120 11.96 -1.42 -4.18
C ALA A 120 10.79 -2.39 -3.97
N GLY A 121 10.85 -3.23 -2.94
CA GLY A 121 9.92 -4.34 -2.73
C GLY A 121 8.47 -3.91 -2.54
N LEU A 122 7.51 -4.68 -3.08
CA LEU A 122 6.09 -4.48 -2.81
C LEU A 122 5.69 -5.16 -1.49
N LEU A 123 5.01 -4.40 -0.63
CA LEU A 123 4.21 -4.91 0.48
C LEU A 123 2.73 -4.75 0.10
N ALA A 124 2.13 -5.83 -0.41
CA ALA A 124 0.74 -5.79 -0.86
C ALA A 124 -0.21 -5.66 0.31
N TYR A 125 -1.06 -4.61 0.34
CA TYR A 125 -2.16 -4.56 1.29
C TYR A 125 -3.50 -4.94 0.65
N SER A 126 -4.45 -5.37 1.47
CA SER A 126 -5.75 -5.92 1.05
C SER A 126 -5.62 -7.07 0.04
N PRO A 127 -4.73 -8.05 0.26
CA PRO A 127 -4.52 -9.15 -0.71
C PRO A 127 -5.79 -9.99 -0.92
N LEU A 128 -6.72 -10.00 0.04
CA LEU A 128 -8.03 -10.63 -0.10
C LEU A 128 -9.17 -9.65 -0.44
N ALA A 129 -8.84 -8.45 -0.96
CA ALA A 129 -9.83 -7.46 -1.39
C ALA A 129 -10.94 -7.23 -0.34
N CYS A 130 -10.54 -6.86 0.89
CA CYS A 130 -11.44 -6.65 2.05
C CYS A 130 -12.31 -7.87 2.41
N GLY A 131 -11.90 -9.06 2.00
CA GLY A 131 -12.59 -10.33 2.26
C GLY A 131 -13.38 -10.88 1.08
N TYR A 132 -13.51 -10.17 -0.04
CA TYR A 132 -14.20 -10.67 -1.22
C TYR A 132 -13.53 -11.93 -1.78
N LEU A 133 -12.22 -11.95 -1.86
CA LEU A 133 -11.44 -13.09 -2.35
C LEU A 133 -11.31 -14.25 -1.33
N SER A 134 -11.94 -14.15 -0.16
CA SER A 134 -12.18 -15.33 0.69
C SER A 134 -13.44 -16.12 0.32
N GLY A 135 -14.27 -15.57 -0.55
CA GLY A 135 -15.54 -16.17 -0.96
C GLY A 135 -16.69 -15.97 0.03
N LYS A 136 -16.46 -15.36 1.21
CA LYS A 136 -17.49 -15.29 2.26
C LYS A 136 -18.68 -14.36 1.93
N TYR A 137 -18.55 -13.50 0.92
CA TYR A 137 -19.62 -12.60 0.46
C TYR A 137 -20.34 -13.12 -0.78
N ARG A 138 -19.97 -14.30 -1.30
CA ARG A 138 -20.63 -14.91 -2.45
C ARG A 138 -22.11 -15.21 -2.16
N ASN A 139 -22.92 -15.26 -3.20
CA ASN A 139 -24.36 -15.50 -3.12
C ASN A 139 -25.08 -14.50 -2.20
N ASN A 140 -24.65 -13.22 -2.25
CA ASN A 140 -25.20 -12.13 -1.41
C ASN A 140 -25.12 -12.40 0.11
N GLN A 141 -24.20 -13.23 0.54
CA GLN A 141 -24.00 -13.46 1.96
C GLN A 141 -23.30 -12.26 2.61
N LEU A 142 -23.76 -11.90 3.79
CA LEU A 142 -23.17 -10.84 4.61
C LEU A 142 -22.97 -11.37 6.05
N PRO A 143 -21.90 -12.16 6.30
CA PRO A 143 -21.70 -12.76 7.60
C PRO A 143 -21.62 -11.71 8.71
N LYS A 144 -22.25 -12.02 9.85
CA LYS A 144 -22.24 -11.16 11.04
C LYS A 144 -20.80 -10.86 11.47
N ASP A 145 -20.56 -9.65 11.92
CA ASP A 145 -19.25 -9.11 12.35
C ASP A 145 -18.19 -9.09 11.22
N SER A 146 -18.61 -9.31 9.98
CA SER A 146 -17.69 -9.16 8.84
C SER A 146 -17.41 -7.68 8.54
N ARG A 147 -16.27 -7.42 7.88
CA ARG A 147 -15.85 -6.06 7.53
C ARG A 147 -16.93 -5.32 6.70
N MET A 148 -17.56 -6.00 5.75
CA MET A 148 -18.58 -5.38 4.89
C MET A 148 -19.91 -5.16 5.63
N GLU A 149 -20.21 -5.98 6.60
CA GLU A 149 -21.41 -5.79 7.45
C GLU A 149 -21.25 -4.59 8.38
N ARG A 150 -20.07 -4.42 8.98
CA ARG A 150 -19.81 -3.32 9.90
C ARG A 150 -19.51 -1.98 9.22
N ASP A 151 -18.73 -1.99 8.14
CA ASP A 151 -18.12 -0.80 7.56
C ASP A 151 -18.24 -0.78 6.02
N GLY A 152 -19.28 -1.42 5.44
CA GLY A 152 -19.43 -1.66 4.00
C GLY A 152 -19.35 -0.41 3.13
N ASP A 153 -19.92 0.69 3.57
CA ASP A 153 -19.91 1.97 2.85
C ASP A 153 -18.49 2.53 2.71
N PHE A 154 -17.68 2.41 3.74
CA PHE A 154 -16.28 2.83 3.72
C PHE A 154 -15.42 1.96 2.78
N TRP A 155 -15.75 0.66 2.65
CA TRP A 155 -14.99 -0.31 1.87
C TRP A 155 -15.62 -0.61 0.49
N SER A 156 -16.40 0.33 -0.05
CA SER A 156 -17.20 0.17 -1.27
C SER A 156 -16.40 -0.15 -2.56
N ARG A 157 -15.08 0.03 -2.57
CA ARG A 157 -14.21 -0.21 -3.73
C ARG A 157 -14.46 -1.56 -4.42
N TYR A 158 -14.71 -2.61 -3.65
CA TYR A 158 -14.93 -3.96 -4.16
C TYR A 158 -16.40 -4.38 -4.13
N ASN A 159 -17.31 -3.49 -3.68
CA ASN A 159 -18.74 -3.73 -3.62
C ASN A 159 -19.40 -3.28 -4.94
N ASN A 160 -19.24 -4.08 -5.99
CA ASN A 160 -19.84 -3.81 -7.29
C ASN A 160 -19.97 -5.09 -8.10
N GLN A 161 -20.87 -5.07 -9.08
CA GLN A 161 -21.19 -6.25 -9.91
C GLN A 161 -19.98 -6.84 -10.65
N ASN A 162 -19.00 -6.02 -11.06
CA ASN A 162 -17.82 -6.54 -11.76
C ASN A 162 -16.91 -7.32 -10.81
N ALA A 163 -16.75 -6.83 -9.58
CA ALA A 163 -15.99 -7.54 -8.55
C ALA A 163 -16.69 -8.89 -8.19
N GLU A 164 -18.00 -8.88 -8.03
CA GLU A 164 -18.77 -10.09 -7.76
C GLU A 164 -18.60 -11.15 -8.87
N LYS A 165 -18.78 -10.74 -10.14
CA LYS A 165 -18.56 -11.63 -11.29
C LYS A 165 -17.13 -12.18 -11.34
N ALA A 166 -16.14 -11.34 -11.08
CA ALA A 166 -14.75 -11.76 -11.06
C ALA A 166 -14.47 -12.77 -9.93
N VAL A 167 -15.01 -12.55 -8.74
CA VAL A 167 -14.90 -13.48 -7.61
C VAL A 167 -15.50 -14.84 -7.95
N GLU A 168 -16.68 -14.90 -8.61
CA GLU A 168 -17.27 -16.16 -9.05
C GLU A 168 -16.35 -16.90 -10.04
N LEU A 169 -15.80 -16.20 -11.03
CA LEU A 169 -14.87 -16.83 -11.99
C LEU A 169 -13.59 -17.34 -11.29
N TYR A 170 -13.03 -16.60 -10.34
CA TYR A 170 -11.88 -17.05 -9.56
C TYR A 170 -12.23 -18.25 -8.67
N TYR A 171 -13.44 -18.27 -8.12
CA TYR A 171 -13.91 -19.42 -7.34
C TYR A 171 -14.00 -20.68 -8.21
N GLU A 172 -14.59 -20.59 -9.40
CA GLU A 172 -14.66 -21.73 -10.35
C GLU A 172 -13.25 -22.22 -10.72
N ILE A 173 -12.30 -21.32 -10.98
CA ILE A 173 -10.91 -21.68 -11.22
C ILE A 173 -10.32 -22.41 -10.00
N SER A 174 -10.51 -21.88 -8.80
CA SER A 174 -9.99 -22.52 -7.58
C SER A 174 -10.54 -23.93 -7.41
N LYS A 175 -11.85 -24.14 -7.62
CA LYS A 175 -12.49 -25.45 -7.55
C LYS A 175 -11.97 -26.42 -8.60
N LYS A 176 -11.83 -25.97 -9.84
CA LYS A 176 -11.31 -26.79 -10.95
C LYS A 176 -9.92 -27.35 -10.63
N HIS A 177 -9.11 -26.61 -9.87
CA HIS A 177 -7.74 -26.99 -9.50
C HIS A 177 -7.61 -27.52 -8.07
N GLY A 178 -8.72 -27.75 -7.36
CA GLY A 178 -8.70 -28.24 -5.97
C GLY A 178 -8.06 -27.28 -4.97
N LEU A 179 -8.13 -25.97 -5.25
CA LEU A 179 -7.53 -24.92 -4.41
C LEU A 179 -8.60 -24.25 -3.54
N ASP A 180 -8.17 -23.72 -2.39
CA ASP A 180 -8.93 -22.76 -1.65
C ASP A 180 -8.80 -21.37 -2.30
N LEU A 181 -9.92 -20.64 -2.45
CA LEU A 181 -9.94 -19.34 -3.13
C LEU A 181 -9.03 -18.31 -2.43
N ALA A 182 -9.06 -18.27 -1.11
CA ALA A 182 -8.24 -17.31 -0.37
C ALA A 182 -6.74 -17.64 -0.51
N GLN A 183 -6.37 -18.92 -0.40
CA GLN A 183 -4.98 -19.36 -0.58
C GLN A 183 -4.49 -19.11 -2.01
N MET A 184 -5.31 -19.38 -3.02
CA MET A 184 -5.00 -19.04 -4.41
C MET A 184 -4.78 -17.54 -4.59
N SER A 185 -5.64 -16.71 -4.00
CA SER A 185 -5.55 -15.25 -4.08
C SER A 185 -4.35 -14.67 -3.35
N LEU A 186 -3.89 -15.30 -2.27
CA LEU A 186 -2.68 -14.91 -1.55
C LEU A 186 -1.40 -15.34 -2.27
N LYS A 187 -1.48 -16.38 -3.10
CA LYS A 187 -0.35 -16.86 -3.88
C LYS A 187 -0.08 -16.03 -5.12
N PHE A 188 -1.09 -15.31 -5.60
CA PHE A 188 -0.99 -14.38 -6.73
C PHE A 188 -0.01 -13.24 -6.46
#